data_c70082e835dc2dffa4122c85b321c2b8
#
_entry.id   c70082e835dc2dffa4122c85b321c2b8
#
_cell.length_a   1.000
_cell.length_b   1.000
_cell.length_c   1.000
_cell.angle_alpha   90.00
_cell.angle_beta   90.00
_cell.angle_gamma   90.00
#
_symmetry.space_group_name_H-M   'P 1'
#
loop_
_entity.id
_entity.type
_entity.pdbx_description
1 polymer ?
#
loop_
_entity_poly.entity_id
_entity_poly.type
_entity_poly.pdbx_seq_one_letter_code
_entity_poly.pdbx_strand_id
1 'polypeptide(L)'
;MGKGRSSSWLWSLLILFSCARDLTDDPIPVIQFADFNVNLTLPDYQSLAYDGGTKEINSIGVRGVILYRKNASTFLAFERNCSYHPNDACATVNVHSSKLYMVDPCCGSNFGFDGKPTGGVAWRPLRQYHTDVNSFSVLITSEIIN
;
A
#
# COMPACT_ATOMS: atom_id res chain seq x y z
N MET A 1 -34.25 22.28 65.90
CA MET A 1 -34.33 20.96 65.32
C MET A 1 -34.54 21.10 63.80
N GLY A 2 -33.52 21.01 62.98
CA GLY A 2 -33.58 21.19 61.55
C GLY A 2 -32.60 20.22 60.94
N LYS A 3 -33.13 19.13 60.26
CA LYS A 3 -32.41 18.12 59.62
C LYS A 3 -31.86 18.67 58.28
N GLY A 4 -30.52 18.74 58.12
CA GLY A 4 -29.84 18.98 56.89
C GLY A 4 -29.87 17.72 56.02
N ARG A 5 -30.43 17.85 54.79
CA ARG A 5 -30.36 16.82 53.74
C ARG A 5 -29.12 17.09 52.89
N SER A 6 -28.10 16.27 53.08
CA SER A 6 -26.94 16.25 52.14
C SER A 6 -27.35 15.63 50.83
N SER A 7 -27.38 16.43 49.79
CA SER A 7 -27.59 15.99 48.41
C SER A 7 -26.24 15.54 47.86
N SER A 8 -26.06 14.23 47.76
CA SER A 8 -24.88 13.60 47.18
C SER A 8 -25.00 13.63 45.66
N TRP A 9 -24.32 14.56 44.99
CA TRP A 9 -24.23 14.61 43.53
C TRP A 9 -23.14 13.65 43.10
N LEU A 10 -23.55 12.47 42.65
CA LEU A 10 -22.70 11.53 41.94
C LEU A 10 -22.44 12.10 40.56
N TRP A 11 -21.27 12.70 40.34
CA TRP A 11 -20.74 13.02 39.05
C TRP A 11 -20.26 11.72 38.42
N SER A 12 -21.10 11.18 37.51
CA SER A 12 -20.74 10.05 36.66
C SER A 12 -19.74 10.55 35.63
N LEU A 13 -18.45 10.26 35.86
CA LEU A 13 -17.36 10.57 34.93
C LEU A 13 -17.46 9.63 33.72
N LEU A 14 -18.11 10.06 32.63
CA LEU A 14 -18.06 9.37 31.35
C LEU A 14 -16.63 9.48 30.79
N ILE A 15 -15.83 8.43 30.96
CA ILE A 15 -14.55 8.28 30.32
C ILE A 15 -14.83 7.88 28.86
N LEU A 16 -14.79 8.85 27.94
CA LEU A 16 -14.79 8.61 26.52
C LEU A 16 -13.43 7.98 26.17
N PHE A 17 -13.40 6.68 25.97
CA PHE A 17 -12.27 6.02 25.32
C PHE A 17 -12.23 6.50 23.86
N SER A 18 -11.49 7.56 23.61
CA SER A 18 -11.11 7.95 22.26
C SER A 18 -10.11 6.91 21.75
N CYS A 19 -10.58 6.03 20.88
CA CYS A 19 -9.71 5.16 20.10
C CYS A 19 -8.97 6.05 19.09
N ALA A 20 -7.85 6.65 19.49
CA ALA A 20 -6.97 7.35 18.58
C ALA A 20 -6.40 6.32 17.58
N ARG A 21 -6.60 6.52 16.28
CA ARG A 21 -5.86 5.78 15.27
C ARG A 21 -4.38 6.09 15.48
N ASP A 22 -3.59 5.05 15.61
CA ASP A 22 -2.13 5.18 15.59
C ASP A 22 -1.71 5.57 14.15
N LEU A 23 -1.50 6.86 13.95
CA LEU A 23 -1.02 7.46 12.70
C LEU A 23 0.50 7.66 12.79
N THR A 24 1.22 6.73 13.41
CA THR A 24 2.68 6.85 13.49
C THR A 24 3.26 6.94 12.08
N ASP A 25 4.01 8.02 11.86
CA ASP A 25 4.69 8.33 10.60
C ASP A 25 6.03 7.58 10.52
N ASP A 26 5.99 6.25 10.65
CA ASP A 26 7.19 5.48 10.35
C ASP A 26 7.62 5.78 8.91
N PRO A 27 8.88 6.20 8.69
CA PRO A 27 9.36 6.47 7.36
C PRO A 27 9.32 5.19 6.52
N ILE A 28 8.64 5.28 5.36
CA ILE A 28 8.61 4.14 4.43
C ILE A 28 10.03 3.98 3.86
N PRO A 29 10.68 2.83 4.03
CA PRO A 29 12.02 2.59 3.51
C PRO A 29 12.10 2.85 2.00
N VAL A 30 13.24 3.34 1.55
CA VAL A 30 13.55 3.58 0.14
C VAL A 30 14.90 2.98 -0.16
N ILE A 31 15.01 2.22 -1.24
CA ILE A 31 16.27 1.75 -1.77
C ILE A 31 16.45 2.22 -3.20
N GLN A 32 17.69 2.45 -3.58
CA GLN A 32 18.07 2.69 -4.97
C GLN A 32 18.36 1.34 -5.63
N PHE A 33 17.88 1.14 -6.84
CA PHE A 33 18.16 0.00 -7.68
C PHE A 33 18.46 0.45 -9.11
N ALA A 34 19.20 -0.36 -9.86
CA ALA A 34 19.46 -0.10 -11.27
C ALA A 34 18.16 -0.20 -12.07
N ASP A 35 18.06 0.59 -13.12
CA ASP A 35 16.91 0.57 -14.02
C ASP A 35 16.57 -0.85 -14.45
N PHE A 36 15.32 -1.23 -14.25
CA PHE A 36 14.83 -2.58 -14.51
C PHE A 36 13.95 -2.62 -15.74
N ASN A 37 14.40 -3.33 -16.76
CA ASN A 37 13.67 -3.45 -18.02
C ASN A 37 12.78 -4.70 -18.06
N VAL A 38 11.48 -4.49 -18.15
CA VAL A 38 10.45 -5.53 -18.33
C VAL A 38 10.18 -5.69 -19.82
N ASN A 39 10.67 -6.78 -20.42
CA ASN A 39 10.37 -7.09 -21.81
C ASN A 39 9.01 -7.78 -21.93
N LEU A 40 8.02 -7.06 -22.46
CA LEU A 40 6.62 -7.52 -22.58
C LEU A 40 6.42 -8.70 -23.55
N THR A 41 7.45 -9.02 -24.38
CA THR A 41 7.37 -10.15 -25.33
C THR A 41 7.73 -11.49 -24.69
N LEU A 42 8.30 -11.48 -23.49
CA LEU A 42 8.71 -12.69 -22.80
C LEU A 42 7.52 -13.40 -22.12
N PRO A 43 7.51 -14.75 -22.10
CA PRO A 43 6.45 -15.52 -21.48
C PRO A 43 6.19 -15.15 -19.99
N ASP A 44 7.23 -14.80 -19.25
CA ASP A 44 7.15 -14.44 -17.83
C ASP A 44 6.29 -13.20 -17.56
N TYR A 45 6.04 -12.38 -18.59
CA TYR A 45 5.27 -11.14 -18.51
C TYR A 45 3.96 -11.19 -19.28
N GLN A 46 3.50 -12.39 -19.67
CA GLN A 46 2.22 -12.56 -20.40
C GLN A 46 1.01 -12.04 -19.62
N SER A 47 1.07 -12.03 -18.28
CA SER A 47 0.01 -11.43 -17.45
C SER A 47 -0.20 -9.94 -17.74
N LEU A 48 0.81 -9.26 -18.30
CA LEU A 48 0.77 -7.85 -18.68
C LEU A 48 0.34 -7.63 -20.14
N ALA A 49 -0.08 -8.68 -20.86
CA ALA A 49 -0.53 -8.56 -22.24
C ALA A 49 -1.87 -7.82 -22.38
N TYR A 50 -2.66 -7.80 -21.32
CA TYR A 50 -4.01 -7.21 -21.29
C TYR A 50 -4.14 -6.14 -20.22
N ASP A 51 -5.01 -5.17 -20.45
CA ASP A 51 -5.33 -4.14 -19.46
C ASP A 51 -5.88 -4.77 -18.18
N GLY A 52 -5.46 -4.27 -17.03
CA GLY A 52 -5.73 -4.87 -15.73
C GLY A 52 -4.74 -5.97 -15.32
N GLY A 53 -3.81 -6.35 -16.21
CA GLY A 53 -2.78 -7.34 -15.90
C GLY A 53 -1.79 -6.87 -14.84
N THR A 54 -1.30 -7.80 -14.05
CA THR A 54 -0.34 -7.54 -12.96
C THR A 54 0.82 -8.52 -13.00
N LYS A 55 1.99 -8.06 -12.54
CA LYS A 55 3.18 -8.91 -12.33
C LYS A 55 3.89 -8.48 -11.05
N GLU A 56 4.16 -9.41 -10.18
CA GLU A 56 5.03 -9.20 -9.02
C GLU A 56 6.49 -9.47 -9.42
N ILE A 57 7.35 -8.51 -9.11
CA ILE A 57 8.80 -8.51 -9.40
C ILE A 57 9.53 -8.41 -8.06
N ASN A 58 10.23 -9.46 -7.67
CA ASN A 58 10.85 -9.55 -6.34
C ASN A 58 12.31 -9.11 -6.30
N SER A 59 12.90 -8.78 -7.46
CA SER A 59 14.33 -8.47 -7.59
C SER A 59 14.67 -7.00 -7.41
N ILE A 60 13.70 -6.11 -7.33
CA ILE A 60 13.86 -4.67 -7.17
C ILE A 60 12.89 -4.14 -6.10
N GLY A 61 13.14 -2.93 -5.58
CA GLY A 61 12.37 -2.37 -4.48
C GLY A 61 12.78 -2.93 -3.12
N VAL A 62 12.16 -2.47 -2.05
CA VAL A 62 12.42 -2.91 -0.67
C VAL A 62 11.91 -4.34 -0.45
N ARG A 63 10.69 -4.63 -0.92
CA ARG A 63 10.04 -5.95 -0.79
C ARG A 63 9.56 -6.48 -2.14
N GLY A 64 10.00 -5.89 -3.23
CA GLY A 64 9.52 -6.16 -4.57
C GLY A 64 8.58 -5.07 -5.08
N VAL A 65 8.20 -5.19 -6.33
CA VAL A 65 7.35 -4.25 -7.05
C VAL A 65 6.17 -4.99 -7.66
N ILE A 66 4.96 -4.42 -7.56
CA ILE A 66 3.80 -4.82 -8.35
C ILE A 66 3.73 -3.92 -9.56
N LEU A 67 3.95 -4.48 -10.75
CA LEU A 67 3.72 -3.79 -12.01
C LEU A 67 2.29 -4.07 -12.48
N TYR A 68 1.51 -3.02 -12.69
CA TYR A 68 0.13 -3.06 -13.13
C TYR A 68 -0.02 -2.37 -14.48
N ARG A 69 -0.63 -3.05 -15.45
CA ARG A 69 -0.99 -2.45 -16.74
C ARG A 69 -2.36 -1.80 -16.65
N LYS A 70 -2.38 -0.47 -16.65
CA LYS A 70 -3.63 0.29 -16.67
C LYS A 70 -4.26 0.31 -18.08
N ASN A 71 -3.43 0.48 -19.10
CA ASN A 71 -3.78 0.41 -20.52
C ASN A 71 -2.51 0.19 -21.36
N ALA A 72 -2.66 0.18 -22.69
CA ALA A 72 -1.55 -0.09 -23.61
C ALA A 72 -0.33 0.84 -23.46
N SER A 73 -0.54 2.07 -23.00
CA SER A 73 0.51 3.09 -22.88
C SER A 73 0.83 3.49 -21.42
N THR A 74 0.16 2.88 -20.45
CA THR A 74 0.29 3.28 -19.04
C THR A 74 0.47 2.06 -18.16
N PHE A 75 1.62 1.99 -17.51
CA PHE A 75 1.92 1.01 -16.49
C PHE A 75 2.22 1.74 -15.17
N LEU A 76 1.83 1.16 -14.06
CA LEU A 76 2.06 1.69 -12.72
C LEU A 76 2.87 0.66 -11.93
N ALA A 77 3.94 1.11 -11.30
CA ALA A 77 4.85 0.25 -10.53
C ALA A 77 4.77 0.63 -9.05
N PHE A 78 4.25 -0.25 -8.21
CA PHE A 78 4.08 -0.01 -6.78
C PHE A 78 5.07 -0.82 -5.96
N GLU A 79 5.71 -0.16 -4.99
CA GLU A 79 6.49 -0.84 -3.96
C GLU A 79 5.59 -1.78 -3.15
N ARG A 80 6.04 -3.01 -2.92
CA ARG A 80 5.32 -4.00 -2.12
C ARG A 80 5.47 -3.80 -0.62
N ASN A 81 6.39 -2.95 -0.18
CA ASN A 81 6.48 -2.60 1.23
C ASN A 81 5.26 -1.79 1.63
N CYS A 82 4.49 -2.31 2.59
CA CYS A 82 3.26 -1.66 3.05
C CYS A 82 3.56 -0.26 3.60
N SER A 83 2.65 0.68 3.33
CA SER A 83 2.76 2.05 3.84
C SER A 83 2.38 2.17 5.32
N TYR A 84 1.76 1.14 5.90
CA TYR A 84 1.44 1.05 7.32
C TYR A 84 2.41 0.09 8.01
N HIS A 85 3.06 0.54 9.11
CA HIS A 85 4.11 -0.20 9.81
C HIS A 85 5.14 -0.84 8.85
N PRO A 86 5.81 -0.03 8.01
CA PRO A 86 6.61 -0.53 6.90
C PRO A 86 7.84 -1.33 7.34
N ASN A 87 8.23 -1.22 8.62
CA ASN A 87 9.36 -1.94 9.20
C ASN A 87 9.01 -3.34 9.71
N ASP A 88 7.72 -3.69 9.79
CA ASP A 88 7.29 -5.02 10.20
C ASP A 88 7.74 -6.07 9.18
N ALA A 89 8.26 -7.20 9.64
CA ALA A 89 8.79 -8.25 8.78
C ALA A 89 7.76 -8.80 7.77
N CYS A 90 6.48 -8.79 8.13
CA CYS A 90 5.37 -9.28 7.31
C CYS A 90 4.73 -8.22 6.40
N ALA A 91 5.09 -6.91 6.54
CA ALA A 91 4.45 -5.79 5.83
C ALA A 91 4.70 -5.84 4.31
N THR A 92 4.09 -6.80 3.63
CA THR A 92 4.27 -7.04 2.19
C THR A 92 2.94 -7.11 1.49
N VAL A 93 2.72 -6.18 0.57
CA VAL A 93 1.53 -6.10 -0.26
C VAL A 93 1.61 -7.10 -1.41
N ASN A 94 0.51 -7.79 -1.66
CA ASN A 94 0.35 -8.77 -2.72
C ASN A 94 -0.89 -8.42 -3.56
N VAL A 95 -0.94 -8.91 -4.79
CA VAL A 95 -2.18 -8.87 -5.57
C VAL A 95 -3.15 -9.89 -4.99
N HIS A 96 -4.36 -9.47 -4.62
CA HIS A 96 -5.38 -10.39 -4.13
C HIS A 96 -5.74 -11.43 -5.19
N SER A 97 -6.13 -12.63 -4.77
CA SER A 97 -6.44 -13.75 -5.67
C SER A 97 -7.56 -13.44 -6.69
N SER A 98 -8.49 -12.54 -6.35
CA SER A 98 -9.51 -12.03 -7.27
C SER A 98 -8.96 -11.12 -8.36
N LYS A 99 -7.71 -10.61 -8.23
CA LYS A 99 -7.06 -9.63 -9.12
C LYS A 99 -7.80 -8.29 -9.23
N LEU A 100 -8.62 -7.94 -8.23
CA LEU A 100 -9.40 -6.69 -8.23
C LEU A 100 -8.76 -5.60 -7.36
N TYR A 101 -7.86 -5.95 -6.46
CA TYR A 101 -7.17 -5.04 -5.54
C TYR A 101 -5.89 -5.67 -5.03
N MET A 102 -5.09 -4.87 -4.34
CA MET A 102 -3.89 -5.32 -3.63
C MET A 102 -4.19 -5.38 -2.12
N VAL A 103 -3.54 -6.29 -1.40
CA VAL A 103 -3.77 -6.52 0.03
C VAL A 103 -2.47 -6.76 0.76
N ASP A 104 -2.34 -6.18 1.95
CA ASP A 104 -1.32 -6.57 2.92
C ASP A 104 -1.96 -7.52 3.95
N PRO A 105 -1.63 -8.82 3.94
CA PRO A 105 -2.18 -9.78 4.89
C PRO A 105 -1.68 -9.56 6.33
N CYS A 106 -0.61 -8.78 6.53
CA CYS A 106 -0.04 -8.48 7.85
C CYS A 106 -0.95 -7.56 8.66
N CYS A 107 -1.41 -6.48 8.05
CA CYS A 107 -2.27 -5.50 8.72
C CYS A 107 -3.72 -5.49 8.20
N GLY A 108 -4.04 -6.30 7.20
CA GLY A 108 -5.38 -6.38 6.60
C GLY A 108 -5.76 -5.16 5.76
N SER A 109 -4.81 -4.31 5.40
CA SER A 109 -5.10 -3.15 4.55
C SER A 109 -5.23 -3.53 3.09
N ASN A 110 -6.18 -2.90 2.40
CA ASN A 110 -6.43 -3.07 0.99
C ASN A 110 -6.08 -1.79 0.23
N PHE A 111 -5.57 -1.96 -0.99
CA PHE A 111 -5.19 -0.86 -1.87
C PHE A 111 -5.78 -1.08 -3.26
N GLY A 112 -6.24 0.01 -3.89
CA GLY A 112 -6.60 -0.01 -5.30
C GLY A 112 -5.37 -0.05 -6.20
N PHE A 113 -5.58 -0.33 -7.49
CA PHE A 113 -4.50 -0.26 -8.49
C PHE A 113 -4.12 1.19 -8.88
N ASP A 114 -4.57 2.16 -8.14
CA ASP A 114 -4.04 3.53 -8.10
C ASP A 114 -3.07 3.76 -6.92
N GLY A 115 -2.78 2.70 -6.17
CA GLY A 115 -1.90 2.70 -4.99
C GLY A 115 -2.54 3.25 -3.73
N LYS A 116 -3.79 3.72 -3.76
CA LYS A 116 -4.45 4.33 -2.60
C LYS A 116 -5.09 3.28 -1.70
N PRO A 117 -5.08 3.50 -0.36
CA PRO A 117 -5.80 2.63 0.56
C PRO A 117 -7.31 2.70 0.28
N THR A 118 -7.95 1.53 0.26
CA THR A 118 -9.40 1.38 0.08
C THR A 118 -10.08 0.73 1.27
N GLY A 119 -9.30 0.19 2.21
CA GLY A 119 -9.80 -0.41 3.45
C GLY A 119 -8.68 -0.84 4.38
N GLY A 120 -9.02 -1.15 5.62
CA GLY A 120 -8.07 -1.50 6.65
C GLY A 120 -7.51 -0.30 7.40
N VAL A 121 -6.31 -0.43 7.94
CA VAL A 121 -5.68 0.57 8.83
C VAL A 121 -4.72 1.52 8.10
N ALA A 122 -4.23 1.16 6.91
CA ALA A 122 -3.36 2.03 6.12
C ALA A 122 -4.09 3.30 5.71
N TRP A 123 -3.40 4.43 5.80
CA TRP A 123 -3.91 5.75 5.45
C TRP A 123 -3.05 6.44 4.39
N ARG A 124 -1.80 5.98 4.22
CA ARG A 124 -0.87 6.47 3.20
C ARG A 124 -0.95 5.58 1.94
N PRO A 125 -0.80 6.15 0.72
CA PRO A 125 -0.68 5.36 -0.49
C PRO A 125 0.59 4.52 -0.49
N LEU A 126 0.62 3.48 -1.33
CA LEU A 126 1.84 2.76 -1.66
C LEU A 126 2.79 3.69 -2.42
N ARG A 127 4.10 3.53 -2.22
CA ARG A 127 5.08 4.23 -3.05
C ARG A 127 4.97 3.77 -4.49
N GLN A 128 5.02 4.73 -5.39
CA GLN A 128 4.98 4.48 -6.81
C GLN A 128 6.30 4.88 -7.46
N TYR A 129 6.86 3.97 -8.23
CA TYR A 129 8.06 4.19 -9.02
C TYR A 129 7.73 4.74 -10.38
N HIS A 130 8.65 5.54 -10.93
CA HIS A 130 8.54 6.03 -12.31
C HIS A 130 8.66 4.88 -13.31
N THR A 131 7.85 4.95 -14.38
CA THR A 131 7.85 3.97 -15.47
C THR A 131 7.89 4.66 -16.81
N ASP A 132 8.83 4.25 -17.68
CA ASP A 132 8.88 4.62 -19.09
C ASP A 132 8.41 3.46 -19.95
N VAL A 133 7.46 3.72 -20.84
CA VAL A 133 6.81 2.69 -21.65
C VAL A 133 7.18 2.86 -23.11
N ASN A 134 7.63 1.78 -23.73
CA ASN A 134 7.76 1.71 -25.19
C ASN A 134 6.94 0.51 -25.73
N SER A 135 6.96 0.31 -27.05
CA SER A 135 6.11 -0.70 -27.71
C SER A 135 6.30 -2.13 -27.21
N PHE A 136 7.46 -2.45 -26.65
CA PHE A 136 7.85 -3.82 -26.29
C PHE A 136 8.36 -3.98 -24.87
N SER A 137 8.54 -2.87 -24.14
CA SER A 137 9.07 -2.93 -22.78
C SER A 137 8.59 -1.79 -21.89
N VAL A 138 8.72 -2.03 -20.60
CA VAL A 138 8.52 -1.03 -19.54
C VAL A 138 9.81 -0.94 -18.76
N LEU A 139 10.39 0.25 -18.69
CA LEU A 139 11.51 0.55 -17.81
C LEU A 139 10.97 1.04 -16.46
N ILE A 140 11.42 0.43 -15.38
CA ILE A 140 11.11 0.85 -14.01
C ILE A 140 12.37 1.44 -13.41
N THR A 141 12.31 2.69 -12.95
CA THR A 141 13.42 3.35 -12.27
C THR A 141 13.20 3.42 -10.77
N SER A 142 14.24 3.67 -10.00
CA SER A 142 14.13 3.83 -8.54
C SER A 142 13.60 5.21 -8.12
N GLU A 143 13.24 6.07 -9.07
CA GLU A 143 12.60 7.36 -8.81
C GLU A 143 11.18 7.16 -8.27
N ILE A 144 10.89 7.78 -7.12
CA ILE A 144 9.57 7.77 -6.49
C ILE A 144 8.81 9.01 -6.93
N ILE A 145 7.58 8.84 -7.40
CA ILE A 145 6.76 9.90 -7.98
C ILE A 145 5.56 10.34 -7.13
N ASN A 146 5.42 9.79 -5.89
CA ASN A 146 4.33 10.15 -4.95
C ASN A 146 4.79 10.30 -3.49
#